data_e15a8214080799168d4ac2a2918a9b24
#
_entry.id   e15a8214080799168d4ac2a2918a9b24
#
_cell.length_a   1.000
_cell.length_b   1.000
_cell.length_c   1.000
_cell.angle_alpha   90.00
_cell.angle_beta   90.00
_cell.angle_gamma   90.00
#
_symmetry.space_group_name_H-M   'P 1'
#
loop_
_entity.id
_entity.type
_entity.pdbx_description
1 polymer ?
#
loop_
_entity_poly.entity_id
_entity_poly.type
_entity_poly.pdbx_seq_one_letter_code
_entity_poly.pdbx_strand_id
1 'polypeptide(L)'
;MVALGGGVTAPVVLARSRYELCQDELPRAVYHAARQLDLENADRLVRRVAQTARDGAESQLRRTIAELEAAGYKVVGTAVAAPRQLTDDLSEILGSHPLVHTAEGQLFRDALADAAGELGLPVTRFVQQELYEEAADHVGTSDASLRAQLTGLGRALGPPWQRDQKEAAAAAWLALASSGRRASPALEHQD
;
A
#
# COMPACT_ATOMS: atom_id res chain seq x y z
N MET A 1 -3.24 2.82 -6.68
CA MET A 1 -2.18 1.80 -6.94
C MET A 1 -1.28 2.26 -8.08
N VAL A 2 0.03 2.02 -7.97
CA VAL A 2 1.01 2.13 -9.06
C VAL A 2 1.84 0.85 -9.05
N ALA A 3 2.09 0.26 -10.21
CA ALA A 3 3.03 -0.84 -10.39
C ALA A 3 4.27 -0.34 -11.13
N LEU A 4 5.44 -0.67 -10.58
CA LEU A 4 6.73 -0.40 -11.20
C LEU A 4 7.38 -1.71 -11.64
N GLY A 5 8.08 -1.67 -12.76
CA GLY A 5 8.95 -2.73 -13.26
C GLY A 5 10.25 -2.18 -13.78
N GLY A 6 11.03 -2.99 -14.47
CA GLY A 6 12.39 -2.67 -14.86
C GLY A 6 13.38 -2.90 -13.72
N GLY A 7 14.55 -2.28 -13.79
CA GLY A 7 15.56 -2.36 -12.74
C GLY A 7 15.35 -1.33 -11.64
N VAL A 8 15.93 -1.58 -10.46
CA VAL A 8 15.89 -0.62 -9.33
C VAL A 8 16.50 0.73 -9.71
N THR A 9 17.52 0.75 -10.58
CA THR A 9 18.18 1.97 -11.04
C THR A 9 17.46 2.68 -12.20
N ALA A 10 16.54 1.99 -12.90
CA ALA A 10 15.80 2.53 -14.05
C ALA A 10 14.37 1.99 -14.05
N PRO A 11 13.54 2.39 -13.09
CA PRO A 11 12.17 1.90 -13.00
C PRO A 11 11.29 2.50 -14.10
N VAL A 12 10.30 1.72 -14.50
CA VAL A 12 9.25 2.14 -15.43
C VAL A 12 7.89 1.90 -14.81
N VAL A 13 6.93 2.77 -15.09
CA VAL A 13 5.55 2.54 -14.63
C VAL A 13 4.86 1.57 -15.57
N LEU A 14 4.43 0.45 -15.05
CA LEU A 14 3.71 -0.61 -15.77
C LEU A 14 2.20 -0.42 -15.70
N ALA A 15 1.70 0.00 -14.55
CA ALA A 15 0.27 0.22 -14.34
C ALA A 15 0.03 1.34 -13.33
N ARG A 16 -1.11 2.01 -13.52
CA ARG A 16 -1.64 3.01 -12.58
C ARG A 16 -3.16 2.90 -12.60
N SER A 17 -3.74 2.62 -11.44
CA SER A 17 -5.19 2.51 -11.30
C SER A 17 -5.65 2.95 -9.91
N ARG A 18 -6.94 3.20 -9.78
CA ARG A 18 -7.62 3.38 -8.50
C ARG A 18 -8.37 2.10 -8.17
N TYR A 19 -8.19 1.59 -6.96
CA TYR A 19 -8.98 0.48 -6.44
C TYR A 19 -10.17 1.02 -5.65
N GLU A 20 -11.35 0.52 -5.95
CA GLU A 20 -12.56 0.74 -5.16
C GLU A 20 -12.75 -0.48 -4.27
N LEU A 21 -12.49 -0.31 -2.97
CA LEU A 21 -12.51 -1.40 -1.99
C LEU A 21 -13.80 -1.45 -1.18
N CYS A 22 -14.61 -0.38 -1.26
CA CYS A 22 -15.87 -0.28 -0.54
C CYS A 22 -17.03 -0.32 -1.54
N GLN A 23 -18.05 -1.12 -1.25
CA GLN A 23 -19.29 -1.12 -2.01
C GLN A 23 -20.11 0.13 -1.67
N ASP A 24 -20.90 0.65 -2.63
CA ASP A 24 -21.65 1.92 -2.47
C ASP A 24 -22.67 1.89 -1.32
N GLU A 25 -23.14 0.71 -0.91
CA GLU A 25 -24.09 0.50 0.19
C GLU A 25 -23.46 0.59 1.58
N LEU A 26 -22.12 0.58 1.68
CA LEU A 26 -21.37 0.62 2.94
C LEU A 26 -20.75 1.99 3.18
N PRO A 27 -20.71 2.46 4.44
CA PRO A 27 -20.12 3.75 4.74
C PRO A 27 -18.62 3.75 4.46
N ARG A 28 -18.13 4.73 3.69
CA ARG A 28 -16.69 4.94 3.47
C ARG A 28 -15.99 5.44 4.73
N ALA A 29 -16.70 6.22 5.57
CA ALA A 29 -16.27 6.69 6.87
C ALA A 29 -16.80 5.73 7.95
N VAL A 30 -16.18 4.56 8.05
CA VAL A 30 -16.66 3.40 8.80
C VAL A 30 -16.71 3.67 10.30
N TYR A 31 -15.62 4.18 10.87
CA TYR A 31 -15.52 4.45 12.30
C TYR A 31 -16.35 5.68 12.71
N HIS A 32 -16.51 6.67 11.82
CA HIS A 32 -17.44 7.76 12.04
C HIS A 32 -18.89 7.28 12.11
N ALA A 33 -19.28 6.36 11.24
CA ALA A 33 -20.61 5.74 11.30
C ALA A 33 -20.74 4.86 12.55
N ALA A 34 -19.72 4.08 12.90
CA ALA A 34 -19.70 3.22 14.07
C ALA A 34 -19.85 3.97 15.39
N ARG A 35 -19.36 5.21 15.50
CA ARG A 35 -19.53 6.06 16.70
C ARG A 35 -20.98 6.37 17.05
N GLN A 36 -21.91 6.19 16.12
CA GLN A 36 -23.35 6.43 16.35
C GLN A 36 -24.07 5.17 16.82
N LEU A 37 -23.38 4.06 16.98
CA LEU A 37 -23.92 2.75 17.36
C LEU A 37 -23.45 2.36 18.76
N ASP A 38 -24.14 1.39 19.38
CA ASP A 38 -23.56 0.69 20.51
C ASP A 38 -22.36 -0.15 20.08
N LEU A 39 -21.52 -0.55 21.04
CA LEU A 39 -20.24 -1.19 20.75
C LEU A 39 -20.38 -2.50 19.96
N GLU A 40 -21.43 -3.28 20.22
CA GLU A 40 -21.66 -4.55 19.48
C GLU A 40 -22.01 -4.30 18.01
N ASN A 41 -22.90 -3.37 17.75
CA ASN A 41 -23.27 -2.98 16.39
C ASN A 41 -22.11 -2.26 15.66
N ALA A 42 -21.32 -1.46 16.37
CA ALA A 42 -20.10 -0.84 15.87
C ALA A 42 -19.08 -1.89 15.40
N ASP A 43 -18.77 -2.88 16.25
CA ASP A 43 -17.86 -3.98 15.91
C ASP A 43 -18.36 -4.76 14.68
N ARG A 44 -19.66 -5.07 14.65
CA ARG A 44 -20.26 -5.76 13.50
C ARG A 44 -20.15 -4.98 12.19
N LEU A 45 -20.34 -3.66 12.24
CA LEU A 45 -20.18 -2.78 11.09
C LEU A 45 -18.74 -2.77 10.61
N VAL A 46 -17.78 -2.53 11.52
CA VAL A 46 -16.35 -2.47 11.19
C VAL A 46 -15.88 -3.78 10.58
N ARG A 47 -16.22 -4.92 11.18
CA ARG A 47 -15.86 -6.24 10.62
C ARG A 47 -16.45 -6.49 9.25
N ARG A 48 -17.71 -6.11 9.02
CA ARG A 48 -18.36 -6.27 7.72
C ARG A 48 -17.65 -5.46 6.64
N VAL A 49 -17.32 -4.20 6.93
CA VAL A 49 -16.62 -3.34 5.96
C VAL A 49 -15.20 -3.83 5.73
N ALA A 50 -14.49 -4.24 6.79
CA ALA A 50 -13.14 -4.80 6.67
C ALA A 50 -13.12 -6.06 5.77
N GLN A 51 -14.10 -6.96 5.94
CA GLN A 51 -14.20 -8.14 5.09
C GLN A 51 -14.49 -7.77 3.63
N THR A 52 -15.46 -6.89 3.39
CA THR A 52 -15.77 -6.42 2.03
C THR A 52 -14.57 -5.74 1.36
N ALA A 53 -13.82 -4.94 2.13
CA ALA A 53 -12.61 -4.27 1.63
C ALA A 53 -11.52 -5.30 1.28
N ARG A 54 -11.35 -6.36 2.08
CA ARG A 54 -10.41 -7.45 1.83
C ARG A 54 -10.77 -8.21 0.55
N ASP A 55 -12.02 -8.61 0.39
CA ASP A 55 -12.51 -9.33 -0.80
C ASP A 55 -12.31 -8.47 -2.07
N GLY A 56 -12.62 -7.17 -1.97
CA GLY A 56 -12.39 -6.21 -3.04
C GLY A 56 -10.90 -6.02 -3.37
N ALA A 57 -10.04 -5.94 -2.35
CA ALA A 57 -8.60 -5.84 -2.49
C ALA A 57 -8.01 -7.08 -3.18
N GLU A 58 -8.41 -8.27 -2.75
CA GLU A 58 -7.98 -9.55 -3.35
C GLU A 58 -8.35 -9.61 -4.82
N SER A 59 -9.61 -9.32 -5.17
CA SER A 59 -10.09 -9.33 -6.55
C SER A 59 -9.31 -8.35 -7.43
N GLN A 60 -9.08 -7.12 -6.96
CA GLN A 60 -8.34 -6.11 -7.70
C GLN A 60 -6.85 -6.46 -7.87
N LEU A 61 -6.22 -7.02 -6.82
CA LEU A 61 -4.83 -7.46 -6.88
C LEU A 61 -4.67 -8.65 -7.83
N ARG A 62 -5.52 -9.68 -7.75
CA ARG A 62 -5.49 -10.83 -8.66
C ARG A 62 -5.57 -10.39 -10.12
N ARG A 63 -6.50 -9.48 -10.43
CA ARG A 63 -6.62 -8.94 -11.79
C ARG A 63 -5.35 -8.22 -12.23
N THR A 64 -4.81 -7.33 -11.40
CA THR A 64 -3.58 -6.59 -11.73
C THR A 64 -2.38 -7.53 -11.90
N ILE A 65 -2.24 -8.54 -11.04
CA ILE A 65 -1.18 -9.54 -11.16
C ILE A 65 -1.30 -10.27 -12.49
N ALA A 66 -2.50 -10.76 -12.84
CA ALA A 66 -2.74 -11.48 -14.08
C ALA A 66 -2.44 -10.61 -15.32
N GLU A 67 -2.82 -9.33 -15.30
CA GLU A 67 -2.52 -8.38 -16.39
C GLU A 67 -1.00 -8.16 -16.55
N LEU A 68 -0.26 -8.03 -15.44
CA LEU A 68 1.19 -7.87 -15.44
C LEU A 68 1.90 -9.16 -15.91
N GLU A 69 1.45 -10.32 -15.45
CA GLU A 69 1.99 -11.62 -15.86
C GLU A 69 1.76 -11.88 -17.35
N ALA A 70 0.57 -11.55 -17.87
CA ALA A 70 0.28 -11.63 -19.31
C ALA A 70 1.18 -10.71 -20.14
N ALA A 71 1.64 -9.60 -19.55
CA ALA A 71 2.63 -8.70 -20.16
C ALA A 71 4.09 -9.14 -19.95
N GLY A 72 4.34 -10.32 -19.37
CA GLY A 72 5.68 -10.88 -19.15
C GLY A 72 6.39 -10.41 -17.87
N TYR A 73 5.69 -9.77 -16.95
CA TYR A 73 6.24 -9.30 -15.67
C TYR A 73 5.86 -10.24 -14.52
N LYS A 74 6.81 -10.52 -13.64
CA LYS A 74 6.55 -11.21 -12.38
C LYS A 74 6.40 -10.18 -11.25
N VAL A 75 5.28 -10.22 -10.52
CA VAL A 75 5.10 -9.39 -9.32
C VAL A 75 5.91 -10.00 -8.18
N VAL A 76 6.80 -9.20 -7.59
CA VAL A 76 7.75 -9.67 -6.56
C VAL A 76 7.44 -9.15 -5.16
N GLY A 77 6.49 -8.27 -5.01
CA GLY A 77 6.05 -7.74 -3.72
C GLY A 77 5.17 -6.51 -3.85
N THR A 78 4.70 -6.03 -2.72
CA THR A 78 3.90 -4.83 -2.59
C THR A 78 4.38 -3.99 -1.41
N ALA A 79 4.03 -2.72 -1.38
CA ALA A 79 4.25 -1.85 -0.23
C ALA A 79 2.96 -1.14 0.18
N VAL A 80 2.71 -1.09 1.48
CA VAL A 80 1.51 -0.51 2.07
C VAL A 80 1.90 0.37 3.26
N ALA A 81 1.34 1.58 3.33
CA ALA A 81 1.56 2.45 4.47
C ALA A 81 0.94 1.86 5.75
N ALA A 82 1.63 2.01 6.86
CA ALA A 82 1.15 1.64 8.19
C ALA A 82 1.37 2.81 9.16
N PRO A 83 0.53 3.01 10.18
CA PRO A 83 0.79 3.95 11.24
C PRO A 83 1.91 3.40 12.14
N ARG A 84 2.58 4.30 12.88
CA ARG A 84 3.58 3.88 13.89
C ARG A 84 2.95 3.08 15.02
N GLN A 85 1.78 3.51 15.46
CA GLN A 85 0.99 2.87 16.52
C GLN A 85 -0.49 3.11 16.27
N LEU A 86 -1.29 2.07 16.42
CA LEU A 86 -2.74 2.11 16.49
C LEU A 86 -3.17 1.04 17.48
N THR A 87 -4.07 1.39 18.41
CA THR A 87 -4.70 0.42 19.31
C THR A 87 -5.67 -0.46 18.55
N ASP A 88 -5.83 -1.70 19.00
CA ASP A 88 -6.86 -2.63 18.50
C ASP A 88 -8.18 -2.54 19.30
N ASP A 89 -8.21 -1.74 20.39
CA ASP A 89 -9.39 -1.53 21.19
C ASP A 89 -10.38 -0.59 20.48
N LEU A 90 -11.46 -1.17 19.99
CA LEU A 90 -12.52 -0.45 19.29
C LEU A 90 -13.13 0.66 20.16
N SER A 91 -13.32 0.42 21.47
CA SER A 91 -13.88 1.40 22.39
C SER A 91 -12.97 2.62 22.53
N GLU A 92 -11.66 2.39 22.62
CA GLU A 92 -10.65 3.44 22.64
C GLU A 92 -10.64 4.24 21.33
N ILE A 93 -10.67 3.54 20.19
CA ILE A 93 -10.73 4.16 18.87
C ILE A 93 -11.96 5.05 18.76
N LEU A 94 -13.14 4.53 19.06
CA LEU A 94 -14.40 5.28 18.95
C LEU A 94 -14.48 6.45 19.93
N GLY A 95 -13.78 6.38 21.07
CA GLY A 95 -13.69 7.46 22.06
C GLY A 95 -12.80 8.63 21.63
N SER A 96 -11.91 8.44 20.65
CA SER A 96 -10.88 9.40 20.27
C SER A 96 -11.01 9.83 18.80
N HIS A 97 -11.29 11.13 18.58
CA HIS A 97 -11.40 11.65 17.20
C HIS A 97 -10.12 11.44 16.34
N PRO A 98 -8.90 11.67 16.87
CA PRO A 98 -7.68 11.38 16.13
C PRO A 98 -7.51 9.89 15.78
N LEU A 99 -7.88 8.98 16.70
CA LEU A 99 -7.79 7.54 16.44
C LEU A 99 -8.79 7.09 15.38
N VAL A 100 -10.02 7.64 15.39
CA VAL A 100 -11.01 7.39 14.33
C VAL A 100 -10.44 7.72 12.96
N HIS A 101 -9.84 8.90 12.76
CA HIS A 101 -9.25 9.26 11.48
C HIS A 101 -8.10 8.33 11.07
N THR A 102 -7.27 7.90 12.02
CA THR A 102 -6.20 6.96 11.76
C THR A 102 -6.76 5.60 11.34
N ALA A 103 -7.74 5.10 12.09
CA ALA A 103 -8.37 3.80 11.85
C ALA A 103 -9.12 3.74 10.51
N GLU A 104 -9.78 4.84 10.09
CA GLU A 104 -10.45 4.93 8.77
C GLU A 104 -9.51 4.59 7.61
N GLY A 105 -8.33 5.18 7.61
CA GLY A 105 -7.35 4.88 6.58
C GLY A 105 -6.70 3.50 6.73
N GLN A 106 -6.50 3.08 7.98
CA GLN A 106 -5.80 1.84 8.28
C GLN A 106 -6.59 0.61 7.88
N LEU A 107 -7.91 0.60 8.07
CA LEU A 107 -8.78 -0.51 7.67
C LEU A 107 -8.56 -0.92 6.20
N PHE A 108 -8.53 0.03 5.28
CA PHE A 108 -8.33 -0.25 3.86
C PHE A 108 -6.88 -0.63 3.51
N ARG A 109 -5.89 -0.12 4.26
CA ARG A 109 -4.48 -0.50 4.10
C ARG A 109 -4.24 -1.92 4.58
N ASP A 110 -4.83 -2.30 5.70
CA ASP A 110 -4.75 -3.68 6.20
C ASP A 110 -5.45 -4.65 5.26
N ALA A 111 -6.62 -4.31 4.72
CA ALA A 111 -7.29 -5.10 3.71
C ALA A 111 -6.39 -5.37 2.48
N LEU A 112 -5.64 -4.36 2.00
CA LEU A 112 -4.68 -4.53 0.90
C LEU A 112 -3.48 -5.39 1.30
N ALA A 113 -2.95 -5.21 2.51
CA ALA A 113 -1.82 -5.97 3.00
C ALA A 113 -2.16 -7.45 3.21
N ASP A 114 -3.33 -7.72 3.81
CA ASP A 114 -3.84 -9.07 4.04
C ASP A 114 -4.08 -9.79 2.71
N ALA A 115 -4.78 -9.14 1.77
CA ALA A 115 -5.02 -9.69 0.45
C ALA A 115 -3.72 -9.98 -0.32
N ALA A 116 -2.71 -9.11 -0.21
CA ALA A 116 -1.39 -9.37 -0.81
C ALA A 116 -0.69 -10.57 -0.17
N GLY A 117 -0.78 -10.70 1.17
CA GLY A 117 -0.24 -11.85 1.91
C GLY A 117 -0.90 -13.17 1.51
N GLU A 118 -2.24 -13.19 1.37
CA GLU A 118 -3.00 -14.36 0.92
C GLU A 118 -2.64 -14.79 -0.52
N LEU A 119 -2.23 -13.82 -1.35
CA LEU A 119 -1.70 -14.07 -2.69
C LEU A 119 -0.21 -14.46 -2.70
N GLY A 120 0.41 -14.63 -1.54
CA GLY A 120 1.81 -15.01 -1.39
C GLY A 120 2.79 -13.89 -1.75
N LEU A 121 2.35 -12.64 -1.83
CA LEU A 121 3.23 -11.52 -2.10
C LEU A 121 3.88 -11.00 -0.80
N PRO A 122 5.20 -10.79 -0.79
CA PRO A 122 5.85 -10.05 0.29
C PRO A 122 5.26 -8.64 0.41
N VAL A 123 4.92 -8.24 1.64
CA VAL A 123 4.40 -6.91 1.95
C VAL A 123 5.48 -6.11 2.67
N THR A 124 5.88 -4.98 2.09
CA THR A 124 6.73 -3.99 2.74
C THR A 124 5.82 -2.96 3.42
N ARG A 125 5.91 -2.83 4.74
CA ARG A 125 5.18 -1.78 5.48
C ARG A 125 6.11 -0.60 5.71
N PHE A 126 5.60 0.62 5.56
CA PHE A 126 6.35 1.85 5.74
C PHE A 126 5.51 2.91 6.46
N VAL A 127 6.17 3.81 7.17
CA VAL A 127 5.54 5.00 7.77
C VAL A 127 5.44 6.09 6.71
N GLN A 128 4.23 6.62 6.46
CA GLN A 128 3.98 7.54 5.34
C GLN A 128 4.90 8.77 5.34
N GLN A 129 5.23 9.31 6.53
CA GLN A 129 6.12 10.47 6.66
C GLN A 129 7.57 10.15 6.29
N GLU A 130 7.99 8.90 6.39
CA GLU A 130 9.36 8.41 6.18
C GLU A 130 9.54 7.78 4.79
N LEU A 131 8.46 7.61 4.02
CA LEU A 131 8.45 6.88 2.75
C LEU A 131 9.57 7.30 1.79
N TYR A 132 9.76 8.60 1.58
CA TYR A 132 10.73 9.06 0.58
C TYR A 132 12.17 8.84 1.04
N GLU A 133 12.45 9.04 2.32
CA GLU A 133 13.75 8.78 2.94
C GLU A 133 14.06 7.28 2.88
N GLU A 134 13.14 6.45 3.35
CA GLU A 134 13.28 4.99 3.32
C GLU A 134 13.43 4.45 1.89
N ALA A 135 12.65 4.94 0.93
CA ALA A 135 12.77 4.54 -0.47
C ALA A 135 14.12 4.99 -1.07
N ALA A 136 14.59 6.19 -0.77
CA ALA A 136 15.87 6.70 -1.24
C ALA A 136 17.04 5.85 -0.74
N ASP A 137 17.03 5.49 0.54
CA ASP A 137 18.02 4.61 1.16
C ASP A 137 18.02 3.21 0.53
N HIS A 138 16.83 2.68 0.25
CA HIS A 138 16.69 1.37 -0.37
C HIS A 138 17.15 1.35 -1.83
N VAL A 139 16.94 2.43 -2.54
CA VAL A 139 17.37 2.60 -3.95
C VAL A 139 18.85 2.98 -4.05
N GLY A 140 19.46 3.51 -2.98
CA GLY A 140 20.83 4.00 -2.97
C GLY A 140 20.97 5.38 -3.61
N THR A 141 20.00 6.28 -3.37
CA THR A 141 19.98 7.64 -3.92
C THR A 141 19.61 8.66 -2.83
N SER A 142 19.62 9.96 -3.14
CA SER A 142 19.10 10.97 -2.22
C SER A 142 17.59 11.17 -2.37
N ASP A 143 16.92 11.64 -1.30
CA ASP A 143 15.51 12.03 -1.34
C ASP A 143 15.18 13.00 -2.49
N ALA A 144 16.03 14.02 -2.68
CA ALA A 144 15.87 15.00 -3.76
C ALA A 144 15.95 14.34 -5.15
N SER A 145 16.88 13.41 -5.35
CA SER A 145 17.05 12.68 -6.61
C SER A 145 15.87 11.74 -6.84
N LEU A 146 15.41 11.01 -5.81
CA LEU A 146 14.24 10.14 -5.88
C LEU A 146 13.00 10.93 -6.31
N ARG A 147 12.72 12.08 -5.68
CA ARG A 147 11.58 12.95 -6.03
C ARG A 147 11.65 13.48 -7.45
N ALA A 148 12.84 13.84 -7.92
CA ALA A 148 13.05 14.28 -9.29
C ALA A 148 12.75 13.15 -10.29
N GLN A 149 13.22 11.95 -10.02
CA GLN A 149 12.96 10.76 -10.85
C GLN A 149 11.47 10.39 -10.85
N LEU A 150 10.81 10.37 -9.69
CA LEU A 150 9.36 10.14 -9.59
C LEU A 150 8.57 11.18 -10.39
N THR A 151 9.01 12.44 -10.39
CA THR A 151 8.38 13.49 -11.20
C THR A 151 8.60 13.22 -12.70
N GLY A 152 9.76 12.71 -13.07
CA GLY A 152 10.10 12.31 -14.45
C GLY A 152 9.24 11.17 -14.98
N LEU A 153 8.99 10.16 -14.16
CA LEU A 153 8.14 9.00 -14.52
C LEU A 153 6.74 9.41 -14.99
N GLY A 154 6.19 10.45 -14.39
CA GLY A 154 4.86 10.93 -14.74
C GLY A 154 4.75 11.64 -16.08
N ARG A 155 5.85 12.14 -16.64
CA ARG A 155 5.83 12.88 -17.91
C ARG A 155 5.38 12.02 -19.09
N ALA A 156 5.77 10.77 -19.10
CA ALA A 156 5.40 9.82 -20.16
C ALA A 156 3.95 9.32 -20.04
N LEU A 157 3.34 9.45 -18.85
CA LEU A 157 2.01 8.89 -18.55
C LEU A 157 0.88 9.91 -18.71
N GLY A 158 1.21 11.19 -18.67
CA GLY A 158 0.20 12.25 -18.61
C GLY A 158 -0.53 12.32 -17.25
N PRO A 159 -1.49 13.28 -17.11
CA PRO A 159 -2.25 13.45 -15.89
C PRO A 159 -3.23 12.27 -15.62
N PRO A 160 -3.62 12.05 -14.35
CA PRO A 160 -3.09 12.70 -13.17
C PRO A 160 -1.76 12.06 -12.71
N TRP A 161 -0.76 12.89 -12.36
CA TRP A 161 0.47 12.46 -11.70
C TRP A 161 0.80 13.43 -10.57
N GLN A 162 -0.02 13.35 -9.52
CA GLN A 162 0.00 14.23 -8.36
C GLN A 162 0.66 13.53 -7.16
N ARG A 163 0.42 14.06 -5.98
CA ARG A 163 1.02 13.56 -4.74
C ARG A 163 0.76 12.06 -4.53
N ASP A 164 -0.49 11.63 -4.62
CA ASP A 164 -0.88 10.24 -4.34
C ASP A 164 -0.21 9.24 -5.29
N GLN A 165 -0.13 9.58 -6.60
CA GLN A 165 0.54 8.73 -7.58
C GLN A 165 2.04 8.66 -7.33
N LYS A 166 2.67 9.78 -6.93
CA LYS A 166 4.10 9.82 -6.61
C LYS A 166 4.42 9.03 -5.34
N GLU A 167 3.58 9.16 -4.29
CA GLU A 167 3.72 8.35 -3.07
C GLU A 167 3.52 6.87 -3.37
N ALA A 168 2.51 6.50 -4.16
CA ALA A 168 2.31 5.11 -4.58
C ALA A 168 3.48 4.58 -5.43
N ALA A 169 4.08 5.40 -6.29
CA ALA A 169 5.27 5.02 -7.05
C ALA A 169 6.52 4.90 -6.17
N ALA A 170 6.71 5.78 -5.19
CA ALA A 170 7.79 5.65 -4.20
C ALA A 170 7.66 4.36 -3.39
N ALA A 171 6.45 4.03 -2.95
CA ALA A 171 6.17 2.78 -2.24
C ALA A 171 6.42 1.54 -3.12
N ALA A 172 6.01 1.57 -4.39
CA ALA A 172 6.30 0.49 -5.33
C ALA A 172 7.81 0.34 -5.58
N TRP A 173 8.55 1.46 -5.63
CA TRP A 173 10.00 1.42 -5.78
C TRP A 173 10.70 0.86 -4.54
N LEU A 174 10.22 1.22 -3.34
CA LEU A 174 10.68 0.62 -2.09
C LEU A 174 10.48 -0.90 -2.09
N ALA A 175 9.30 -1.39 -2.49
CA ALA A 175 9.02 -2.83 -2.60
C ALA A 175 9.95 -3.53 -3.60
N LEU A 176 10.17 -2.93 -4.76
CA LEU A 176 11.06 -3.45 -5.80
C LEU A 176 12.50 -3.56 -5.30
N ALA A 177 13.03 -2.52 -4.66
CA ALA A 177 14.37 -2.51 -4.09
C ALA A 177 14.54 -3.52 -2.95
N SER A 178 13.54 -3.65 -2.08
CA SER A 178 13.52 -4.61 -0.96
C SER A 178 13.50 -6.06 -1.44
N SER A 179 12.84 -6.34 -2.57
CA SER A 179 12.79 -7.68 -3.14
C SER A 179 14.14 -8.11 -3.75
N GLY A 180 14.87 -7.19 -4.36
CA GLY A 180 16.21 -7.44 -4.89
C GLY A 180 17.22 -7.80 -3.78
N ARG A 181 17.13 -7.16 -2.62
CA ARG A 181 17.98 -7.46 -1.46
C ARG A 181 17.71 -8.85 -0.85
N ARG A 182 16.46 -9.31 -0.88
CA ARG A 182 16.09 -10.66 -0.38
C ARG A 182 16.58 -11.77 -1.30
N ALA A 183 16.76 -11.49 -2.59
CA ALA A 183 17.23 -12.45 -3.57
C ALA A 183 18.77 -12.61 -3.61
N SER A 184 19.54 -11.72 -2.96
CA SER A 184 20.99 -11.84 -2.82
C SER A 184 21.29 -12.48 -1.47
N PRO A 185 21.65 -13.79 -1.40
CA PRO A 185 22.16 -14.37 -0.16
C PRO A 185 23.46 -13.64 0.19
N ALA A 186 23.61 -13.31 1.47
CA ALA A 186 24.88 -12.84 2.01
C ALA A 186 25.96 -13.84 1.59
N LEU A 187 26.96 -13.38 0.85
CA LEU A 187 28.20 -14.11 0.66
C LEU A 187 28.84 -14.15 2.05
N GLU A 188 28.59 -15.24 2.80
CA GLU A 188 29.36 -15.54 3.99
C GLU A 188 30.81 -15.64 3.57
N HIS A 189 31.61 -14.67 4.00
CA HIS A 189 33.06 -14.79 4.00
C HIS A 189 33.39 -15.91 4.96
N GLN A 190 33.72 -17.07 4.43
CA GLN A 190 34.49 -18.07 5.14
C GLN A 190 35.95 -17.70 4.96
N ASP A 191 36.52 -17.16 6.05
CA ASP A 191 37.97 -17.18 6.29
C ASP A 191 38.41 -18.56 6.83
#